data_9f4897b9b76dffe4ff474687423fbd2b
#
_entry.id   9f4897b9b76dffe4ff474687423fbd2b
#
_cell.length_a   1.000
_cell.length_b   1.000
_cell.length_c   1.000
_cell.angle_alpha   90.00
_cell.angle_beta   90.00
_cell.angle_gamma   90.00
#
_symmetry.space_group_name_H-M   'P 1'
#
loop_
_entity.id
_entity.type
_entity.pdbx_description
1 polymer ?
#
loop_
_entity_poly.entity_id
_entity_poly.type
_entity_poly.pdbx_seq_one_letter_code
_entity_poly.pdbx_strand_id
1 'polypeptide(L)'
;MMFGFSQQRKQILNSEAERFVREMPQLGAKKIILVGDLSVGDVSIDSGLEVLVVQETDHPYKDRADFWVTHLRPTVKADFYVFTPKELSNLSQTDPFLIKSLSIGEVLYTSE
;
A
#
# COMPACT_ATOMS: atom_id res chain seq x y z
N MET A 1 -18.37 -7.10 26.76
CA MET A 1 -16.96 -7.13 26.32
C MET A 1 -16.67 -5.92 25.47
N MET A 2 -15.59 -5.26 25.73
CA MET A 2 -15.21 -4.08 24.99
C MET A 2 -14.13 -4.42 23.95
N PHE A 3 -14.40 -4.10 22.69
CA PHE A 3 -13.40 -4.24 21.65
C PHE A 3 -12.36 -3.13 21.81
N GLY A 4 -11.09 -3.46 21.67
CA GLY A 4 -10.04 -2.46 21.72
C GLY A 4 -10.05 -1.54 20.53
N PHE A 5 -9.46 -0.36 20.69
CA PHE A 5 -9.32 0.61 19.61
C PHE A 5 -8.56 0.03 18.42
N SER A 6 -7.61 -0.88 18.67
CA SER A 6 -6.85 -1.52 17.59
C SER A 6 -7.76 -2.38 16.70
N GLN A 7 -8.77 -3.03 17.25
CA GLN A 7 -9.71 -3.83 16.47
C GLN A 7 -10.58 -2.94 15.56
N GLN A 8 -11.06 -1.82 16.10
CA GLN A 8 -11.82 -0.84 15.30
C GLN A 8 -10.93 -0.25 14.21
N ARG A 9 -9.69 0.07 14.55
CA ARG A 9 -8.73 0.63 13.60
C ARG A 9 -8.48 -0.34 12.46
N LYS A 10 -8.30 -1.62 12.79
CA LYS A 10 -8.10 -2.66 11.79
C LYS A 10 -9.25 -2.74 10.79
N GLN A 11 -10.50 -2.64 11.27
CA GLN A 11 -11.67 -2.66 10.40
C GLN A 11 -11.69 -1.47 9.46
N ILE A 12 -11.38 -0.28 9.98
CA ILE A 12 -11.32 0.95 9.17
C ILE A 12 -10.25 0.83 8.10
N LEU A 13 -9.06 0.35 8.46
CA LEU A 13 -7.96 0.20 7.52
C LEU A 13 -8.30 -0.84 6.44
N ASN A 14 -8.90 -1.96 6.82
CA ASN A 14 -9.30 -2.98 5.87
C ASN A 14 -10.35 -2.48 4.87
N SER A 15 -11.33 -1.70 5.34
CA SER A 15 -12.34 -1.11 4.46
C SER A 15 -11.72 -0.17 3.44
N GLU A 16 -10.77 0.62 3.88
CA GLU A 16 -10.09 1.56 2.99
C GLU A 16 -9.18 0.81 1.99
N ALA A 17 -8.52 -0.24 2.44
CA ALA A 17 -7.70 -1.08 1.55
C ALA A 17 -8.57 -1.73 0.45
N GLU A 18 -9.77 -2.19 0.80
CA GLU A 18 -10.70 -2.74 -0.19
C GLU A 18 -11.11 -1.70 -1.22
N ARG A 19 -11.32 -0.46 -0.77
CA ARG A 19 -11.64 0.64 -1.69
C ARG A 19 -10.48 0.91 -2.64
N PHE A 20 -9.27 0.91 -2.13
CA PHE A 20 -8.06 1.11 -2.96
C PHE A 20 -7.96 0.03 -4.04
N VAL A 21 -8.22 -1.22 -3.69
CA VAL A 21 -8.19 -2.34 -4.64
C VAL A 21 -9.22 -2.15 -5.76
N ARG A 22 -10.35 -1.54 -5.47
CA ARG A 22 -11.37 -1.26 -6.49
C ARG A 22 -10.98 -0.10 -7.40
N GLU A 23 -10.37 0.95 -6.84
CA GLU A 23 -10.16 2.22 -7.56
C GLU A 23 -8.80 2.32 -8.24
N MET A 24 -7.74 1.85 -7.59
CA MET A 24 -6.38 2.05 -8.09
C MET A 24 -6.09 1.35 -9.43
N PRO A 25 -6.58 0.13 -9.69
CA PRO A 25 -6.35 -0.50 -10.98
C PRO A 25 -6.91 0.30 -12.16
N GLN A 26 -8.02 1.00 -11.95
CA GLN A 26 -8.62 1.84 -12.98
C GLN A 26 -7.77 3.06 -13.32
N LEU A 27 -6.86 3.42 -12.42
CA LEU A 27 -5.96 4.57 -12.57
C LEU A 27 -4.53 4.15 -12.89
N GLY A 28 -4.31 2.89 -13.21
CA GLY A 28 -3.04 2.42 -13.72
C GLY A 28 -2.22 1.53 -12.81
N ALA A 29 -2.70 1.22 -11.59
CA ALA A 29 -1.97 0.31 -10.72
C ALA A 29 -1.98 -1.11 -11.32
N LYS A 30 -0.80 -1.70 -11.46
CA LYS A 30 -0.64 -3.06 -11.96
C LYS A 30 -0.59 -4.08 -10.83
N LYS A 31 -0.12 -3.66 -9.66
CA LYS A 31 -0.01 -4.51 -8.50
C LYS A 31 -0.11 -3.65 -7.25
N ILE A 32 -0.78 -4.16 -6.23
CA ILE A 32 -0.95 -3.50 -4.94
C ILE A 32 -0.58 -4.50 -3.86
N ILE A 33 0.40 -4.15 -3.04
CA ILE A 33 0.88 -5.00 -1.95
C ILE A 33 0.70 -4.25 -0.64
N LEU A 34 -0.04 -4.84 0.28
CA LEU A 34 -0.20 -4.30 1.64
C LEU A 34 1.07 -4.58 2.43
N VAL A 35 1.63 -3.54 3.04
CA VAL A 35 2.82 -3.65 3.87
C VAL A 35 2.56 -2.96 5.22
N GLY A 36 3.53 -3.00 6.11
CA GLY A 36 3.41 -2.31 7.40
C GLY A 36 2.56 -3.05 8.41
N ASP A 37 2.04 -2.31 9.40
CA ASP A 37 1.37 -2.88 10.57
C ASP A 37 0.18 -3.76 10.22
N LEU A 38 -0.66 -3.34 9.28
CA LEU A 38 -1.85 -4.10 8.92
C LEU A 38 -1.48 -5.44 8.28
N SER A 39 -0.42 -5.45 7.47
CA SER A 39 0.04 -6.67 6.81
C SER A 39 0.49 -7.74 7.81
N VAL A 40 1.15 -7.33 8.89
CA VAL A 40 1.65 -8.27 9.89
C VAL A 40 0.69 -8.46 11.06
N GLY A 41 -0.45 -7.78 11.04
CA GLY A 41 -1.47 -7.93 12.08
C GLY A 41 -1.16 -7.19 13.37
N ASP A 42 -0.21 -6.27 13.36
CA ASP A 42 0.22 -5.51 14.55
C ASP A 42 -0.34 -4.09 14.50
N VAL A 43 -1.66 -3.98 14.52
CA VAL A 43 -2.36 -2.71 14.37
C VAL A 43 -2.57 -2.04 15.72
N SER A 44 -2.19 -0.75 15.80
CA SER A 44 -2.46 0.10 16.95
C SER A 44 -3.39 1.24 16.54
N ILE A 45 -3.78 2.06 17.50
CA ILE A 45 -4.63 3.23 17.25
C ILE A 45 -3.97 4.21 16.28
N ASP A 46 -2.63 4.24 16.24
CA ASP A 46 -1.88 5.16 15.37
C ASP A 46 -1.50 4.56 14.03
N SER A 47 -1.81 3.28 13.78
CA SER A 47 -1.46 2.63 12.53
C SER A 47 -2.18 3.26 11.35
N GLY A 48 -1.44 3.48 10.26
CA GLY A 48 -1.99 3.91 8.98
C GLY A 48 -2.01 2.75 8.00
N LEU A 49 -2.37 3.09 6.77
CA LEU A 49 -2.39 2.14 5.66
C LEU A 49 -1.13 2.37 4.82
N GLU A 50 -0.35 1.33 4.61
CA GLU A 50 0.87 1.41 3.81
C GLU A 50 0.75 0.44 2.65
N VAL A 51 0.88 0.95 1.43
CA VAL A 51 0.78 0.13 0.23
C VAL A 51 1.95 0.37 -0.70
N LEU A 52 2.49 -0.72 -1.21
CA LEU A 52 3.47 -0.70 -2.27
C LEU A 52 2.72 -0.88 -3.59
N VAL A 53 2.92 0.04 -4.52
CA VAL A 53 2.19 0.08 -5.80
C VAL A 53 3.17 -0.11 -6.93
N VAL A 54 2.84 -1.01 -7.86
CA VAL A 54 3.62 -1.17 -9.09
C VAL A 54 2.81 -0.56 -10.23
N GLN A 55 3.41 0.41 -10.94
CA GLN A 55 2.76 1.05 -12.07
C GLN A 55 3.79 1.69 -13.00
N GLU A 56 3.42 1.87 -14.26
CA GLU A 56 4.25 2.63 -15.18
C GLU A 56 4.07 4.11 -14.93
N THR A 57 5.16 4.84 -14.82
CA THR A 57 5.13 6.28 -14.61
C THR A 57 6.47 6.90 -14.99
N ASP A 58 6.43 8.13 -15.51
CA ASP A 58 7.63 8.91 -15.81
C ASP A 58 7.95 9.91 -14.68
N HIS A 59 7.08 10.00 -13.68
CA HIS A 59 7.31 10.93 -12.58
C HIS A 59 8.46 10.44 -11.68
N PRO A 60 9.24 11.38 -11.11
CA PRO A 60 10.23 11.00 -10.09
C PRO A 60 9.54 10.38 -8.88
N TYR A 61 10.24 9.48 -8.22
CA TYR A 61 9.70 8.75 -7.06
C TYR A 61 9.02 9.67 -6.05
N LYS A 62 9.61 10.80 -5.73
CA LYS A 62 9.11 11.74 -4.72
C LYS A 62 7.73 12.30 -5.02
N ASP A 63 7.31 12.30 -6.29
CA ASP A 63 6.05 12.90 -6.72
C ASP A 63 4.94 11.87 -6.93
N ARG A 64 5.28 10.58 -6.92
CA ARG A 64 4.32 9.51 -7.27
C ARG A 64 3.23 9.32 -6.23
N ALA A 65 3.58 9.46 -4.95
CA ALA A 65 2.60 9.29 -3.87
C ALA A 65 1.50 10.34 -3.93
N ASP A 66 1.85 11.57 -4.31
CA ASP A 66 0.88 12.67 -4.39
C ASP A 66 -0.25 12.40 -5.36
N PHE A 67 0.04 11.72 -6.45
CA PHE A 67 -0.98 11.29 -7.42
C PHE A 67 -2.07 10.47 -6.72
N TRP A 68 -1.66 9.50 -5.93
CA TRP A 68 -2.61 8.60 -5.25
C TRP A 68 -3.36 9.31 -4.14
N VAL A 69 -2.69 10.14 -3.35
CA VAL A 69 -3.34 10.92 -2.30
C VAL A 69 -4.41 11.83 -2.91
N THR A 70 -4.09 12.49 -4.01
CA THR A 70 -5.02 13.41 -4.68
C THR A 70 -6.23 12.69 -5.24
N HIS A 71 -6.03 11.55 -5.87
CA HIS A 71 -7.12 10.82 -6.56
C HIS A 71 -7.96 9.98 -5.61
N LEU A 72 -7.34 9.36 -4.62
CA LEU A 72 -8.06 8.47 -3.70
C LEU A 72 -8.68 9.21 -2.52
N ARG A 73 -8.09 10.32 -2.12
CA ARG A 73 -8.52 11.07 -0.93
C ARG A 73 -8.70 10.13 0.26
N PRO A 74 -7.61 9.51 0.76
CA PRO A 74 -7.73 8.54 1.83
C PRO A 74 -8.40 9.12 3.06
N THR A 75 -9.24 8.31 3.69
CA THR A 75 -9.91 8.68 4.94
C THR A 75 -9.09 8.33 6.16
N VAL A 76 -7.94 7.68 5.95
CA VAL A 76 -6.99 7.32 6.99
C VAL A 76 -5.60 7.78 6.56
N LYS A 77 -4.66 7.83 7.49
CA LYS A 77 -3.26 8.05 7.12
C LYS A 77 -2.83 6.95 6.16
N ALA A 78 -2.31 7.34 5.00
CA ALA A 78 -1.92 6.38 3.98
C ALA A 78 -0.58 6.77 3.36
N ASP A 79 0.31 5.81 3.23
CA ASP A 79 1.60 5.97 2.58
C ASP A 79 1.65 5.08 1.34
N PHE A 80 2.06 5.66 0.23
CA PHE A 80 2.16 4.97 -1.06
C PHE A 80 3.61 4.90 -1.49
N TYR A 81 4.12 3.68 -1.67
CA TYR A 81 5.48 3.42 -2.14
C TYR A 81 5.37 2.92 -3.57
N VAL A 82 5.63 3.80 -4.53
CA VAL A 82 5.31 3.54 -5.95
C VAL A 82 6.57 3.24 -6.74
N PHE A 83 6.60 2.08 -7.36
CA PHE A 83 7.73 1.63 -8.18
C PHE A 83 7.24 1.22 -9.56
N THR A 84 8.06 1.48 -10.59
CA THR A 84 7.77 0.91 -11.90
C THR A 84 8.16 -0.57 -11.90
N PRO A 85 7.61 -1.38 -12.83
CA PRO A 85 8.03 -2.77 -12.94
C PRO A 85 9.54 -2.94 -13.09
N LYS A 86 10.17 -2.06 -13.85
CA LYS A 86 11.61 -2.10 -14.07
C LYS A 86 12.39 -1.82 -12.77
N GLU A 87 11.97 -0.79 -12.03
CA GLU A 87 12.60 -0.46 -10.75
C GLU A 87 12.47 -1.62 -9.77
N LEU A 88 11.27 -2.18 -9.68
CA LEU A 88 11.03 -3.30 -8.77
C LEU A 88 11.93 -4.48 -9.12
N SER A 89 12.04 -4.80 -10.42
CA SER A 89 12.89 -5.89 -10.89
C SER A 89 14.36 -5.64 -10.53
N ASN A 90 14.82 -4.40 -10.69
CA ASN A 90 16.23 -4.06 -10.43
C ASN A 90 16.57 -4.00 -8.93
N LEU A 91 15.63 -3.60 -8.09
CA LEU A 91 15.89 -3.31 -6.68
C LEU A 91 15.39 -4.39 -5.72
N SER A 92 14.60 -5.35 -6.19
CA SER A 92 13.92 -6.31 -5.33
C SER A 92 14.86 -7.20 -4.51
N GLN A 93 16.11 -7.36 -4.94
CA GLN A 93 17.08 -8.20 -4.25
C GLN A 93 18.15 -7.41 -3.52
N THR A 94 18.19 -6.08 -3.67
CA THR A 94 19.24 -5.25 -3.09
C THR A 94 18.72 -4.17 -2.15
N ASP A 95 17.49 -3.71 -2.33
CA ASP A 95 16.93 -2.66 -1.48
C ASP A 95 16.31 -3.27 -0.23
N PRO A 96 16.79 -2.92 0.98
CA PRO A 96 16.30 -3.54 2.22
C PRO A 96 14.80 -3.35 2.43
N PHE A 97 14.25 -2.19 2.08
CA PHE A 97 12.82 -1.93 2.22
C PHE A 97 12.02 -2.88 1.33
N LEU A 98 12.43 -3.02 0.07
CA LEU A 98 11.73 -3.90 -0.87
C LEU A 98 11.87 -5.37 -0.50
N ILE A 99 13.06 -5.78 -0.06
CA ILE A 99 13.27 -7.16 0.38
C ILE A 99 12.28 -7.50 1.50
N LYS A 100 12.20 -6.65 2.50
CA LYS A 100 11.29 -6.86 3.64
C LYS A 100 9.83 -6.80 3.19
N SER A 101 9.47 -5.79 2.42
CA SER A 101 8.09 -5.58 1.98
C SER A 101 7.58 -6.74 1.15
N LEU A 102 8.39 -7.25 0.23
CA LEU A 102 8.00 -8.37 -0.62
C LEU A 102 7.95 -9.69 0.15
N SER A 103 8.74 -9.80 1.21
CA SER A 103 8.79 -11.00 2.04
C SER A 103 7.56 -11.13 2.95
N ILE A 104 7.10 -10.03 3.54
CA ILE A 104 6.02 -10.05 4.53
C ILE A 104 4.73 -9.41 4.02
N GLY A 105 4.76 -8.75 2.87
CA GLY A 105 3.61 -8.05 2.31
C GLY A 105 2.53 -9.01 1.82
N GLU A 106 1.30 -8.53 1.81
CA GLU A 106 0.15 -9.26 1.28
C GLU A 106 -0.24 -8.68 -0.06
N VAL A 107 -0.26 -9.49 -1.10
CA VAL A 107 -0.68 -9.04 -2.43
C VAL A 107 -2.19 -8.88 -2.42
N LEU A 108 -2.66 -7.64 -2.58
CA LEU A 108 -4.09 -7.34 -2.62
C LEU A 108 -4.63 -7.37 -4.04
N TYR A 109 -3.81 -7.06 -5.01
CA TYR A 109 -4.20 -7.01 -6.42
C TYR A 109 -3.01 -7.25 -7.32
N THR A 110 -3.23 -7.97 -8.39
CA THR A 110 -2.27 -8.08 -9.50
C THR A 110 -3.06 -8.19 -10.80
N SER A 111 -2.56 -7.50 -11.82
CA SER A 111 -3.19 -7.49 -13.15
C SER A 111 -2.91 -8.75 -13.96
N GLU A 112 -2.09 -9.65 -13.45
CA GLU A 112 -1.73 -10.89 -14.14
C GLU A 112 -2.66 -12.04 -13.79
#